data_205bc0048549b1863be6f34a550decf9
#
_entry.id   205bc0048549b1863be6f34a550decf9
#
_cell.length_a   1.000
_cell.length_b   1.000
_cell.length_c   1.000
_cell.angle_alpha   90.00
_cell.angle_beta   90.00
_cell.angle_gamma   90.00
#
_symmetry.space_group_name_H-M   'P 1'
#
loop_
_entity.id
_entity.type
_entity.pdbx_description
1 polymer ?
#
loop_
_entity_poly.entity_id
_entity_poly.type
_entity_poly.pdbx_seq_one_letter_code
_entity_poly.pdbx_strand_id
1 'polypeptide(L)'
;EGKLMFESIETLAGRYKEVTDELASGMAAADPNKFRNLMKEQSDLQPIVEKYKAYKANNEQIEDCLRMIAEESDPELKELAREELAEAKAAVPEFEKELKVLLLPKDKNDDKNVIVEIRAGTGGDEAAIFASELYRMYCKYAENNRWKPEILSFNENGLGGFKEVTFLINGKG
;
A
#
# COMPACT_ATOMS: atom_id res chain seq x y z
N GLU A 1 22.92 3.28 7.10
CA GLU A 1 21.70 2.71 6.48
C GLU A 1 20.72 3.80 6.01
N GLY A 2 20.41 4.82 6.81
CA GLY A 2 19.47 5.89 6.42
C GLY A 2 19.89 6.65 5.17
N LYS A 3 21.17 7.02 5.01
CA LYS A 3 21.65 7.77 3.86
C LYS A 3 21.44 7.05 2.54
N LEU A 4 21.73 5.75 2.47
CA LEU A 4 21.50 4.89 1.29
C LEU A 4 20.00 4.78 0.96
N MET A 5 19.15 4.72 1.97
CA MET A 5 17.70 4.71 1.78
C MET A 5 17.22 5.99 1.09
N PHE A 6 17.63 7.16 1.58
CA PHE A 6 17.21 8.44 1.00
C PHE A 6 17.77 8.66 -0.42
N GLU A 7 19.00 8.26 -0.71
CA GLU A 7 19.56 8.27 -2.07
C GLU A 7 18.73 7.40 -3.03
N SER A 8 18.28 6.24 -2.56
CA SER A 8 17.38 5.36 -3.33
C SER A 8 16.03 6.04 -3.58
N ILE A 9 15.42 6.67 -2.56
CA ILE A 9 14.15 7.38 -2.70
C ILE A 9 14.27 8.56 -3.67
N GLU A 10 15.36 9.30 -3.64
CA GLU A 10 15.59 10.41 -4.59
C GLU A 10 15.67 9.92 -6.02
N THR A 11 16.32 8.77 -6.25
CA THR A 11 16.35 8.13 -7.57
C THR A 11 14.94 7.73 -8.04
N LEU A 12 14.12 7.15 -7.15
CA LEU A 12 12.73 6.79 -7.44
C LEU A 12 11.86 8.04 -7.70
N ALA A 13 12.08 9.13 -6.96
CA ALA A 13 11.38 10.39 -7.19
C ALA A 13 11.74 11.03 -8.53
N GLY A 14 13.01 10.95 -8.94
CA GLY A 14 13.45 11.33 -10.29
C GLY A 14 12.74 10.49 -11.36
N ARG A 15 12.72 9.18 -11.18
CA ARG A 15 12.04 8.27 -12.10
C ARG A 15 10.53 8.52 -12.18
N TYR A 16 9.87 8.79 -11.06
CA TYR A 16 8.45 9.16 -11.04
C TYR A 16 8.17 10.42 -11.87
N LYS A 17 9.05 11.42 -11.79
CA LYS A 17 8.92 12.64 -12.58
C LYS A 17 9.07 12.35 -14.08
N GLU A 18 10.09 11.57 -14.49
CA GLU A 18 10.29 11.18 -15.89
C GLU A 18 9.06 10.45 -16.46
N VAL A 19 8.54 9.46 -15.71
CA VAL A 19 7.34 8.70 -16.09
C VAL A 19 6.12 9.62 -16.22
N THR A 20 5.95 10.54 -15.29
CA THR A 20 4.86 11.51 -15.32
C THR A 20 4.95 12.45 -16.52
N ASP A 21 6.14 12.96 -16.82
CA ASP A 21 6.40 13.83 -17.96
C ASP A 21 6.19 13.08 -19.30
N GLU A 22 6.61 11.81 -19.36
CA GLU A 22 6.41 10.97 -20.56
C GLU A 22 4.93 10.68 -20.80
N LEU A 23 4.16 10.36 -19.77
CA LEU A 23 2.70 10.20 -19.85
C LEU A 23 2.00 11.50 -20.28
N ALA A 24 2.41 12.64 -19.73
CA ALA A 24 1.84 13.95 -20.03
C ALA A 24 2.16 14.40 -21.47
N SER A 25 3.31 13.99 -22.04
CA SER A 25 3.69 14.33 -23.43
C SER A 25 2.81 13.70 -24.50
N GLY A 26 2.00 12.70 -24.12
CA GLY A 26 1.15 11.94 -25.05
C GLY A 26 1.91 10.97 -25.97
N MET A 27 3.25 10.95 -25.95
CA MET A 27 4.03 10.04 -26.80
C MET A 27 3.81 8.58 -26.47
N ALA A 28 3.51 8.26 -25.23
CA ALA A 28 3.21 6.90 -24.80
C ALA A 28 1.85 6.39 -25.31
N ALA A 29 0.93 7.27 -25.72
CA ALA A 29 -0.41 6.90 -26.20
C ALA A 29 -0.37 6.12 -27.53
N ALA A 30 0.71 6.21 -28.28
CA ALA A 30 0.90 5.47 -29.53
C ALA A 30 1.13 3.96 -29.32
N ASP A 31 1.60 3.55 -28.13
CA ASP A 31 1.83 2.15 -27.76
C ASP A 31 1.05 1.80 -26.49
N PRO A 32 -0.08 1.05 -26.61
CA PRO A 32 -0.91 0.68 -25.49
C PRO A 32 -0.19 -0.13 -24.38
N ASN A 33 0.81 -0.93 -24.76
CA ASN A 33 1.58 -1.70 -23.79
C ASN A 33 2.54 -0.81 -23.01
N LYS A 34 3.23 0.08 -23.70
CA LYS A 34 4.11 1.09 -23.08
C LYS A 34 3.32 2.00 -22.14
N PHE A 35 2.17 2.51 -22.60
CA PHE A 35 1.28 3.34 -21.77
C PHE A 35 0.85 2.62 -20.50
N ARG A 36 0.40 1.37 -20.60
CA ARG A 36 -0.01 0.57 -19.43
C ARG A 36 1.14 0.35 -18.44
N ASN A 37 2.34 0.06 -18.95
CA ASN A 37 3.51 -0.14 -18.11
C ASN A 37 3.91 1.14 -17.37
N LEU A 38 3.90 2.29 -18.04
CA LEU A 38 4.19 3.58 -17.43
C LEU A 38 3.14 3.97 -16.39
N MET A 39 1.85 3.75 -16.66
CA MET A 39 0.77 3.99 -15.70
C MET A 39 0.92 3.12 -14.45
N LYS A 40 1.32 1.84 -14.62
CA LYS A 40 1.57 0.95 -13.49
C LYS A 40 2.78 1.43 -12.69
N GLU A 41 3.88 1.75 -13.35
CA GLU A 41 5.09 2.27 -12.70
C GLU A 41 4.80 3.57 -11.94
N GLN A 42 4.05 4.51 -12.53
CA GLN A 42 3.61 5.73 -11.85
C GLN A 42 2.80 5.42 -10.57
N SER A 43 1.82 4.53 -10.69
CA SER A 43 0.97 4.12 -9.56
C SER A 43 1.77 3.45 -8.43
N ASP A 44 2.80 2.68 -8.77
CA ASP A 44 3.66 2.01 -7.80
C ASP A 44 4.61 2.98 -7.09
N LEU A 45 5.10 4.01 -7.79
CA LEU A 45 6.02 5.01 -7.26
C LEU A 45 5.33 6.13 -6.49
N GLN A 46 4.07 6.44 -6.83
CA GLN A 46 3.32 7.56 -6.27
C GLN A 46 3.30 7.58 -4.73
N PRO A 47 2.94 6.50 -4.01
CA PRO A 47 2.87 6.53 -2.55
C PRO A 47 4.24 6.79 -1.90
N ILE A 48 5.34 6.32 -2.50
CA ILE A 48 6.70 6.57 -2.02
C ILE A 48 7.03 8.06 -2.16
N VAL A 49 6.74 8.64 -3.32
CA VAL A 49 7.04 10.05 -3.61
C VAL A 49 6.18 11.00 -2.78
N GLU A 50 4.91 10.70 -2.59
CA GLU A 50 4.02 11.49 -1.74
C GLU A 50 4.47 11.48 -0.28
N LYS A 51 4.82 10.31 0.26
CA LYS A 51 5.33 10.18 1.62
C LYS A 51 6.68 10.91 1.77
N TYR A 52 7.56 10.81 0.79
CA TYR A 52 8.84 11.51 0.80
C TYR A 52 8.69 13.04 0.72
N LYS A 53 7.74 13.54 -0.06
CA LYS A 53 7.41 14.98 -0.06
C LYS A 53 6.94 15.45 1.32
N ALA A 54 6.08 14.67 1.97
CA ALA A 54 5.62 14.99 3.33
C ALA A 54 6.78 14.97 4.34
N TYR A 55 7.70 14.01 4.24
CA TYR A 55 8.92 13.97 5.06
C TYR A 55 9.80 15.20 4.84
N LYS A 56 10.03 15.62 3.59
CA LYS A 56 10.80 16.84 3.27
C LYS A 56 10.14 18.09 3.85
N ALA A 57 8.82 18.23 3.66
CA ALA A 57 8.07 19.37 4.21
C ALA A 57 8.17 19.42 5.76
N ASN A 58 8.12 18.27 6.42
CA ASN A 58 8.30 18.18 7.88
C ASN A 58 9.72 18.60 8.31
N ASN A 59 10.75 18.23 7.55
CA ASN A 59 12.12 18.69 7.83
C ASN A 59 12.30 20.18 7.57
N GLU A 60 11.70 20.74 6.52
CA GLU A 60 11.68 22.18 6.27
C GLU A 60 10.99 22.92 7.43
N GLN A 61 9.88 22.39 7.94
CA GLN A 61 9.22 22.95 9.12
C GLN A 61 10.13 22.93 10.35
N ILE A 62 10.90 21.87 10.58
CA ILE A 62 11.89 21.80 11.66
C ILE A 62 12.93 22.91 11.52
N GLU A 63 13.46 23.13 10.31
CA GLU A 63 14.44 24.19 10.06
C GLU A 63 13.83 25.58 10.26
N ASP A 64 12.60 25.80 9.80
CA ASP A 64 11.89 27.06 9.97
C ASP A 64 11.60 27.36 11.45
N CYS A 65 11.14 26.38 12.22
CA CYS A 65 10.95 26.53 13.65
C CYS A 65 12.27 26.86 14.39
N LEU A 66 13.37 26.19 14.03
CA LEU A 66 14.68 26.48 14.63
C LEU A 66 15.15 27.92 14.32
N ARG A 67 14.92 28.38 13.09
CA ARG A 67 15.24 29.74 12.68
C ARG A 67 14.37 30.75 13.44
N MET A 68 13.07 30.52 13.55
CA MET A 68 12.13 31.34 14.28
C MET A 68 12.52 31.47 15.76
N ILE A 69 12.86 30.35 16.42
CA ILE A 69 13.32 30.35 17.82
C ILE A 69 14.59 31.19 17.99
N ALA A 70 15.49 31.21 17.00
CA ALA A 70 16.75 31.96 17.07
C ALA A 70 16.55 33.47 16.82
N GLU A 71 15.71 33.85 15.87
CA GLU A 71 15.64 35.23 15.33
C GLU A 71 14.46 36.02 15.90
N GLU A 72 13.37 35.38 16.34
CA GLU A 72 12.18 36.05 16.83
C GLU A 72 12.46 36.74 18.19
N SER A 73 11.79 37.84 18.44
CA SER A 73 11.90 38.59 19.70
C SER A 73 10.72 38.36 20.64
N ASP A 74 9.58 37.97 20.07
CA ASP A 74 8.32 37.71 20.81
C ASP A 74 8.40 36.37 21.56
N PRO A 75 8.25 36.35 22.91
CA PRO A 75 8.29 35.13 23.68
C PRO A 75 7.14 34.16 23.37
N GLU A 76 5.95 34.67 23.02
CA GLU A 76 4.80 33.82 22.70
C GLU A 76 5.02 33.10 21.37
N LEU A 77 5.53 33.79 20.35
CA LEU A 77 5.87 33.18 19.07
C LEU A 77 6.99 32.15 19.20
N LYS A 78 8.00 32.41 20.04
CA LYS A 78 9.05 31.43 20.35
C LYS A 78 8.50 30.16 21.01
N GLU A 79 7.55 30.31 21.92
CA GLU A 79 6.98 29.15 22.60
C GLU A 79 6.14 28.30 21.61
N LEU A 80 5.34 28.96 20.78
CA LEU A 80 4.61 28.26 19.70
C LEU A 80 5.56 27.51 18.77
N ALA A 81 6.65 28.15 18.34
CA ALA A 81 7.66 27.51 17.48
C ALA A 81 8.35 26.31 18.17
N ARG A 82 8.50 26.32 19.51
CA ARG A 82 9.03 25.17 20.25
C ARG A 82 8.05 24.00 20.30
N GLU A 83 6.77 24.28 20.46
CA GLU A 83 5.72 23.26 20.44
C GLU A 83 5.66 22.60 19.06
N GLU A 84 5.59 23.39 17.99
CA GLU A 84 5.61 22.88 16.60
C GLU A 84 6.88 22.09 16.30
N LEU A 85 8.04 22.56 16.77
CA LEU A 85 9.32 21.86 16.61
C LEU A 85 9.30 20.49 17.29
N ALA A 86 8.70 20.39 18.47
CA ALA A 86 8.61 19.13 19.20
C ALA A 86 7.72 18.13 18.46
N GLU A 87 6.58 18.57 17.95
CA GLU A 87 5.68 17.75 17.13
C GLU A 87 6.34 17.28 15.83
N ALA A 88 6.96 18.22 15.09
CA ALA A 88 7.63 17.89 13.84
C ALA A 88 8.79 16.90 14.03
N LYS A 89 9.59 17.04 15.11
CA LYS A 89 10.65 16.08 15.45
C LYS A 89 10.09 14.70 15.85
N ALA A 90 8.98 14.66 16.56
CA ALA A 90 8.34 13.40 16.95
C ALA A 90 7.78 12.62 15.74
N ALA A 91 7.41 13.32 14.66
CA ALA A 91 6.90 12.71 13.44
C ALA A 91 8.01 12.06 12.56
N VAL A 92 9.27 12.50 12.67
CA VAL A 92 10.39 12.02 11.84
C VAL A 92 10.52 10.49 11.86
N PRO A 93 10.60 9.80 13.02
CA PRO A 93 10.76 8.36 13.05
C PRO A 93 9.57 7.59 12.44
N GLU A 94 8.35 8.13 12.50
CA GLU A 94 7.20 7.52 11.82
C GLU A 94 7.32 7.65 10.29
N PHE A 95 7.70 8.81 9.77
CA PHE A 95 7.98 8.97 8.34
C PHE A 95 9.05 8.00 7.85
N GLU A 96 10.15 7.87 8.59
CA GLU A 96 11.24 6.95 8.23
C GLU A 96 10.79 5.49 8.23
N LYS A 97 9.97 5.10 9.20
CA LYS A 97 9.42 3.75 9.29
C LYS A 97 8.47 3.45 8.12
N GLU A 98 7.54 4.36 7.82
CA GLU A 98 6.62 4.21 6.71
C GLU A 98 7.36 4.17 5.35
N LEU A 99 8.37 5.03 5.15
CA LEU A 99 9.21 5.00 3.95
C LEU A 99 9.96 3.68 3.80
N LYS A 100 10.48 3.11 4.90
CA LYS A 100 11.11 1.77 4.88
C LYS A 100 10.12 0.69 4.43
N VAL A 101 8.88 0.74 4.93
CA VAL A 101 7.85 -0.23 4.55
C VAL A 101 7.48 -0.09 3.07
N LEU A 102 7.34 1.14 2.57
CA LEU A 102 7.03 1.40 1.16
C LEU A 102 8.14 0.98 0.18
N LEU A 103 9.39 0.92 0.65
CA LEU A 103 10.53 0.45 -0.14
C LEU A 103 10.70 -1.06 -0.16
N LEU A 104 9.95 -1.81 0.65
CA LEU A 104 10.00 -3.27 0.60
C LEU A 104 9.55 -3.75 -0.78
N PRO A 105 10.25 -4.73 -1.36
CA PRO A 105 9.85 -5.28 -2.65
C PRO A 105 8.45 -5.89 -2.53
N LYS A 106 7.53 -5.42 -3.36
CA LYS A 106 6.19 -6.01 -3.47
C LYS A 106 6.31 -7.40 -4.09
N ASP A 107 5.55 -8.37 -3.57
CA ASP A 107 5.43 -9.66 -4.22
C ASP A 107 4.75 -9.48 -5.59
N LYS A 108 5.32 -10.09 -6.63
CA LYS A 108 4.76 -10.06 -8.00
C LYS A 108 3.37 -10.69 -8.08
N ASN A 109 2.97 -11.43 -7.05
CA ASN A 109 1.67 -12.09 -6.98
C ASN A 109 0.61 -11.27 -6.26
N ASP A 110 0.98 -10.20 -5.52
CA ASP A 110 0.02 -9.37 -4.77
C ASP A 110 -1.05 -8.71 -5.66
N ASP A 111 -0.73 -8.45 -6.93
CA ASP A 111 -1.66 -7.91 -7.92
C ASP A 111 -2.52 -8.98 -8.63
N LYS A 112 -2.33 -10.27 -8.31
CA LYS A 112 -3.00 -11.36 -9.02
C LYS A 112 -4.26 -11.80 -8.29
N ASN A 113 -5.28 -12.17 -9.08
CA ASN A 113 -6.42 -12.87 -8.55
C ASN A 113 -6.00 -14.25 -8.01
N VAL A 114 -6.62 -14.69 -6.94
CA VAL A 114 -6.27 -15.94 -6.26
C VAL A 114 -7.41 -16.93 -6.39
N ILE A 115 -7.10 -18.17 -6.79
CA ILE A 115 -8.02 -19.29 -6.71
C ILE A 115 -7.77 -20.00 -5.39
N VAL A 116 -8.84 -20.14 -4.59
CA VAL A 116 -8.83 -20.86 -3.33
C VAL A 116 -9.64 -22.14 -3.49
N GLU A 117 -9.06 -23.25 -3.07
CA GLU A 117 -9.72 -24.56 -3.04
C GLU A 117 -9.77 -25.05 -1.59
N ILE A 118 -10.95 -25.43 -1.14
CA ILE A 118 -11.19 -26.00 0.18
C ILE A 118 -11.78 -27.39 -0.02
N ARG A 119 -11.15 -28.40 0.56
CA ARG A 119 -11.63 -29.80 0.56
C ARG A 119 -11.87 -30.26 1.97
N ALA A 120 -13.04 -30.84 2.22
CA ALA A 120 -13.31 -31.54 3.46
C ALA A 120 -12.38 -32.78 3.56
N GLY A 121 -11.73 -32.92 4.69
CA GLY A 121 -10.86 -34.05 5.00
C GLY A 121 -11.64 -35.25 5.52
N THR A 122 -10.97 -36.09 6.32
CA THR A 122 -11.61 -37.16 7.06
C THR A 122 -12.48 -36.61 8.18
N GLY A 123 -13.77 -36.80 8.15
CA GLY A 123 -14.70 -36.26 9.17
C GLY A 123 -16.15 -36.25 8.71
N GLY A 124 -16.43 -36.70 7.50
CA GLY A 124 -17.79 -36.80 7.00
C GLY A 124 -18.50 -35.44 6.90
N ASP A 125 -19.70 -35.35 7.43
CA ASP A 125 -20.55 -34.17 7.34
C ASP A 125 -20.03 -33.00 8.18
N GLU A 126 -19.41 -33.28 9.33
CA GLU A 126 -18.81 -32.25 10.16
C GLU A 126 -17.65 -31.52 9.45
N ALA A 127 -16.81 -32.29 8.72
CA ALA A 127 -15.74 -31.72 7.94
C ALA A 127 -16.28 -30.88 6.76
N ALA A 128 -17.37 -31.28 6.15
CA ALA A 128 -18.03 -30.55 5.09
C ALA A 128 -18.67 -29.25 5.60
N ILE A 129 -19.28 -29.27 6.78
CA ILE A 129 -19.80 -28.04 7.43
C ILE A 129 -18.66 -27.09 7.76
N PHE A 130 -17.55 -27.60 8.30
CA PHE A 130 -16.37 -26.77 8.58
C PHE A 130 -15.78 -26.14 7.31
N ALA A 131 -15.75 -26.89 6.19
CA ALA A 131 -15.31 -26.32 4.92
C ALA A 131 -16.20 -25.14 4.45
N SER A 132 -17.52 -25.23 4.69
CA SER A 132 -18.43 -24.13 4.38
C SER A 132 -18.22 -22.90 5.29
N GLU A 133 -17.87 -23.10 6.55
CA GLU A 133 -17.52 -22.00 7.46
C GLU A 133 -16.20 -21.32 7.04
N LEU A 134 -15.19 -22.09 6.61
CA LEU A 134 -13.96 -21.54 6.05
C LEU A 134 -14.24 -20.71 4.79
N TYR A 135 -15.08 -21.22 3.89
CA TYR A 135 -15.50 -20.44 2.71
C TYR A 135 -16.13 -19.11 3.10
N ARG A 136 -17.07 -19.09 4.08
CA ARG A 136 -17.67 -17.86 4.57
C ARG A 136 -16.64 -16.90 5.16
N MET A 137 -15.68 -17.43 5.92
CA MET A 137 -14.58 -16.63 6.48
C MET A 137 -13.79 -15.92 5.38
N TYR A 138 -13.38 -16.63 4.33
CA TYR A 138 -12.66 -16.04 3.21
C TYR A 138 -13.51 -15.04 2.43
N CYS A 139 -14.80 -15.32 2.20
CA CYS A 139 -15.71 -14.37 1.57
C CYS A 139 -15.83 -13.08 2.39
N LYS A 140 -15.98 -13.21 3.71
CA LYS A 140 -16.08 -12.03 4.59
C LYS A 140 -14.81 -11.22 4.62
N TYR A 141 -13.66 -11.88 4.63
CA TYR A 141 -12.36 -11.20 4.53
C TYR A 141 -12.22 -10.47 3.18
N ALA A 142 -12.59 -11.12 2.08
CA ALA A 142 -12.56 -10.52 0.75
C ALA A 142 -13.46 -9.28 0.67
N GLU A 143 -14.71 -9.36 1.16
CA GLU A 143 -15.64 -8.22 1.20
C GLU A 143 -15.08 -7.04 1.99
N ASN A 144 -14.47 -7.29 3.16
CA ASN A 144 -13.87 -6.24 3.98
C ASN A 144 -12.72 -5.51 3.25
N ASN A 145 -12.00 -6.23 2.39
CA ASN A 145 -10.95 -5.68 1.54
C ASN A 145 -11.47 -5.16 0.18
N ARG A 146 -12.79 -5.15 -0.04
CA ARG A 146 -13.44 -4.77 -1.31
C ARG A 146 -13.04 -5.66 -2.48
N TRP A 147 -12.65 -6.90 -2.20
CA TRP A 147 -12.41 -7.93 -3.20
C TRP A 147 -13.69 -8.68 -3.49
N LYS A 148 -13.79 -9.24 -4.68
CA LYS A 148 -15.01 -9.92 -5.14
C LYS A 148 -14.79 -11.43 -5.20
N PRO A 149 -15.37 -12.21 -4.27
CA PRO A 149 -15.34 -13.67 -4.35
C PRO A 149 -16.33 -14.17 -5.40
N GLU A 150 -15.95 -15.20 -6.14
CA GLU A 150 -16.76 -15.85 -7.18
C GLU A 150 -16.56 -17.36 -7.14
N ILE A 151 -17.64 -18.13 -6.92
CA ILE A 151 -17.58 -19.59 -6.92
C ILE A 151 -17.34 -20.08 -8.36
N LEU A 152 -16.32 -20.92 -8.54
CA LEU A 152 -16.02 -21.59 -9.79
C LEU A 152 -16.66 -22.98 -9.86
N SER A 153 -16.56 -23.75 -8.76
CA SER A 153 -17.16 -25.07 -8.63
C SER A 153 -17.39 -25.44 -7.16
N PHE A 154 -18.34 -26.29 -6.89
CA PHE A 154 -18.57 -26.81 -5.54
C PHE A 154 -19.25 -28.21 -5.59
N ASN A 155 -19.09 -28.95 -4.50
CA ASN A 155 -19.77 -30.22 -4.24
C ASN A 155 -20.30 -30.20 -2.81
N GLU A 156 -21.61 -30.25 -2.67
CA GLU A 156 -22.31 -30.24 -1.37
C GLU A 156 -22.56 -31.60 -0.79
N ASN A 157 -22.74 -31.70 0.53
CA ASN A 157 -23.09 -32.92 1.24
C ASN A 157 -24.61 -33.09 1.51
N GLY A 158 -25.44 -32.18 1.04
CA GLY A 158 -26.90 -32.17 1.32
C GLY A 158 -27.32 -31.59 2.67
N LEU A 159 -26.39 -31.29 3.57
CA LEU A 159 -26.60 -30.65 4.87
C LEU A 159 -26.07 -29.18 4.90
N GLY A 160 -25.81 -28.59 3.74
CA GLY A 160 -25.28 -27.24 3.62
C GLY A 160 -23.77 -27.14 3.83
N GLY A 161 -23.05 -28.26 3.88
CA GLY A 161 -21.61 -28.30 3.94
C GLY A 161 -20.99 -28.55 2.55
N PHE A 162 -19.75 -28.12 2.32
CA PHE A 162 -19.00 -28.37 1.09
C PHE A 162 -18.05 -29.57 1.28
N LYS A 163 -18.22 -30.64 0.46
CA LYS A 163 -17.15 -31.64 0.29
C LYS A 163 -15.94 -31.03 -0.39
N GLU A 164 -16.20 -30.12 -1.33
CA GLU A 164 -15.20 -29.36 -2.05
C GLU A 164 -15.82 -28.05 -2.53
N VAL A 165 -15.10 -26.96 -2.42
CA VAL A 165 -15.46 -25.68 -3.03
C VAL A 165 -14.21 -25.00 -3.58
N THR A 166 -14.30 -24.55 -4.84
CA THR A 166 -13.26 -23.77 -5.51
C THR A 166 -13.83 -22.40 -5.87
N PHE A 167 -13.17 -21.35 -5.49
CA PHE A 167 -13.61 -20.00 -5.76
C PHE A 167 -12.44 -19.08 -6.08
N LEU A 168 -12.73 -18.07 -6.88
CA LEU A 168 -11.81 -17.02 -7.29
C LEU A 168 -12.03 -15.81 -6.38
N ILE A 169 -10.95 -15.20 -5.90
CA ILE A 169 -10.97 -13.88 -5.25
C ILE A 169 -10.37 -12.88 -6.23
N ASN A 170 -11.20 -11.96 -6.72
CA ASN A 170 -10.81 -10.87 -7.60
C ASN A 170 -10.56 -9.63 -6.78
N GLY A 171 -9.34 -9.09 -6.81
CA GLY A 171 -9.00 -7.89 -6.07
C GLY A 171 -7.58 -7.43 -6.33
N LYS A 172 -7.23 -6.26 -5.80
CA LYS A 172 -5.88 -5.71 -5.82
C LYS A 172 -5.36 -5.61 -4.38
N GLY A 173 -4.10 -6.01 -4.19
CA GLY A 173 -3.40 -5.91 -2.91
C GLY A 173 -3.40 -7.17 -2.07
#